data_9ee87de83b77906c97840f12ebcf2e03
#
_entry.id   9ee87de83b77906c97840f12ebcf2e03
#
_cell.length_a   1.000
_cell.length_b   1.000
_cell.length_c   1.000
_cell.angle_alpha   90.00
_cell.angle_beta   90.00
_cell.angle_gamma   90.00
#
_symmetry.space_group_name_H-M   'P 1'
#
loop_
_entity.id
_entity.type
_entity.pdbx_description
1 polymer ?
#
loop_
_entity_poly.entity_id
_entity_poly.type
_entity_poly.pdbx_seq_one_letter_code
_entity_poly.pdbx_strand_id
1 'polypeptide(L)'
;MDAHDSTKLHLNQQQHAMLLSRGDEQDASTQYVNEALKKGYLTIHLPINGPNDNSSESSLSKIVVPESIEYEENMNRGNILTFDTRTFYNFALAGDLRPFEELKVLIEEAIEEKRIAYRGNDREEPVVVVVAGVAAELNRNEKFDECINVEKWWQKTHSEWLQKGLKVTVICPHLIPKLDNTEFMHYKQAISSLHDIVAESASER
;
A
#
# COMPACT_ATOMS: atom_id res chain seq x y z
N MET A 1 -24.96 -16.52 16.77
CA MET A 1 -23.71 -15.82 17.18
C MET A 1 -22.71 -16.18 16.13
N ASP A 2 -22.74 -15.43 15.04
CA ASP A 2 -21.95 -15.75 13.85
C ASP A 2 -20.56 -15.18 14.02
N ALA A 3 -19.58 -16.07 13.88
CA ALA A 3 -18.18 -15.74 13.92
C ALA A 3 -17.92 -14.62 12.88
N HIS A 4 -17.28 -13.54 13.31
CA HIS A 4 -16.67 -12.58 12.42
C HIS A 4 -15.68 -13.36 11.54
N ASP A 5 -16.13 -13.70 10.35
CA ASP A 5 -15.25 -14.13 9.28
C ASP A 5 -14.36 -12.93 8.98
N SER A 6 -13.13 -12.96 9.50
CA SER A 6 -12.13 -11.92 9.21
C SER A 6 -11.93 -11.98 7.71
N THR A 7 -12.42 -10.98 7.01
CA THR A 7 -12.42 -10.93 5.55
C THR A 7 -10.96 -10.94 5.09
N LYS A 8 -10.51 -12.10 4.60
CA LYS A 8 -9.14 -12.27 4.13
C LYS A 8 -8.96 -11.46 2.86
N LEU A 9 -7.99 -10.55 2.86
CA LEU A 9 -7.65 -9.77 1.68
C LEU A 9 -7.03 -10.68 0.60
N HIS A 10 -7.56 -10.60 -0.62
CA HIS A 10 -7.06 -11.33 -1.77
C HIS A 10 -6.44 -10.38 -2.79
N LEU A 11 -5.16 -10.54 -3.09
CA LEU A 11 -4.35 -9.63 -3.91
C LEU A 11 -4.80 -9.48 -5.37
N ASN A 12 -5.65 -10.37 -5.87
CA ASN A 12 -6.13 -10.38 -7.25
C ASN A 12 -7.58 -9.88 -7.42
N GLN A 13 -8.18 -9.32 -6.37
CA GLN A 13 -9.59 -8.89 -6.40
C GLN A 13 -9.80 -7.45 -6.84
N GLN A 14 -8.73 -6.74 -7.19
CA GLN A 14 -8.82 -5.35 -7.68
C GLN A 14 -9.58 -4.45 -6.70
N GLN A 15 -9.13 -4.42 -5.44
CA GLN A 15 -9.76 -3.72 -4.33
C GLN A 15 -8.90 -2.58 -3.82
N HIS A 16 -9.54 -1.51 -3.33
CA HIS A 16 -8.92 -0.55 -2.44
C HIS A 16 -9.20 -1.00 -1.00
N ALA A 17 -8.18 -1.50 -0.32
CA ALA A 17 -8.29 -2.21 0.94
C ALA A 17 -7.63 -1.44 2.09
N MET A 18 -8.36 -1.26 3.19
CA MET A 18 -7.81 -0.83 4.47
C MET A 18 -7.31 -2.06 5.23
N LEU A 19 -6.02 -2.09 5.56
CA LEU A 19 -5.43 -3.14 6.38
C LEU A 19 -5.22 -2.64 7.81
N LEU A 20 -5.98 -3.17 8.74
CA LEU A 20 -5.87 -2.81 10.16
C LEU A 20 -4.87 -3.70 10.87
N SER A 21 -3.89 -3.12 11.56
CA SER A 21 -2.89 -3.82 12.38
C SER A 21 -2.97 -3.42 13.84
N ARG A 22 -2.83 -4.42 14.75
CA ARG A 22 -2.73 -4.19 16.21
C ARG A 22 -1.28 -4.03 16.70
N GLY A 23 -0.34 -4.44 15.89
CA GLY A 23 1.10 -4.40 16.18
C GLY A 23 1.85 -3.48 15.24
N ASP A 24 2.88 -4.01 14.59
CA ASP A 24 3.63 -3.28 13.59
C ASP A 24 2.90 -3.32 12.24
N GLU A 25 2.54 -2.15 11.72
CA GLU A 25 1.91 -2.03 10.38
C GLU A 25 2.87 -2.47 9.29
N GLN A 26 4.18 -2.29 9.52
CA GLN A 26 5.21 -2.66 8.58
C GLN A 26 5.25 -4.17 8.39
N ASP A 27 5.15 -4.96 9.47
CA ASP A 27 5.12 -6.41 9.39
C ASP A 27 3.89 -6.90 8.62
N ALA A 28 2.72 -6.32 8.92
CA ALA A 28 1.48 -6.65 8.24
C ALA A 28 1.55 -6.34 6.74
N SER A 29 2.08 -5.17 6.36
CA SER A 29 2.20 -4.77 4.96
C SER A 29 3.27 -5.56 4.21
N THR A 30 4.40 -5.89 4.86
CA THR A 30 5.49 -6.69 4.31
C THR A 30 5.03 -8.08 3.90
N GLN A 31 4.13 -8.69 4.68
CA GLN A 31 3.55 -9.99 4.35
C GLN A 31 2.87 -9.97 2.97
N TYR A 32 2.09 -8.91 2.66
CA TYR A 32 1.43 -8.76 1.36
C TYR A 32 2.40 -8.45 0.22
N VAL A 33 3.45 -7.67 0.48
CA VAL A 33 4.55 -7.46 -0.49
C VAL A 33 5.19 -8.80 -0.85
N ASN A 34 5.57 -9.60 0.14
CA ASN A 34 6.19 -10.91 -0.07
C ASN A 34 5.24 -11.87 -0.82
N GLU A 35 3.96 -11.89 -0.48
CA GLU A 35 2.97 -12.70 -1.18
C GLU A 35 2.83 -12.29 -2.65
N ALA A 36 2.79 -10.99 -2.94
CA ALA A 36 2.70 -10.47 -4.29
C ALA A 36 3.93 -10.83 -5.12
N LEU A 37 5.13 -10.68 -4.57
CA LEU A 37 6.39 -11.03 -5.23
C LEU A 37 6.49 -12.53 -5.53
N LYS A 38 6.09 -13.40 -4.59
CA LYS A 38 6.02 -14.86 -4.80
C LYS A 38 5.09 -15.26 -5.94
N LYS A 39 4.03 -14.47 -6.17
CA LYS A 39 3.09 -14.68 -7.28
C LYS A 39 3.57 -14.05 -8.60
N GLY A 40 4.70 -13.34 -8.59
CA GLY A 40 5.25 -12.64 -9.76
C GLY A 40 4.44 -11.39 -10.14
N TYR A 41 3.70 -10.80 -9.21
CA TYR A 41 2.94 -9.57 -9.44
C TYR A 41 3.87 -8.36 -9.46
N LEU A 42 3.49 -7.33 -10.21
CA LEU A 42 4.16 -6.02 -10.11
C LEU A 42 3.78 -5.40 -8.76
N THR A 43 4.78 -5.14 -7.92
CA THR A 43 4.57 -4.61 -6.58
C THR A 43 5.10 -3.19 -6.49
N ILE A 44 4.25 -2.26 -6.06
CA ILE A 44 4.60 -0.87 -5.79
C ILE A 44 4.59 -0.70 -4.28
N HIS A 45 5.73 -0.32 -3.72
CA HIS A 45 5.89 -0.25 -2.27
C HIS A 45 6.25 1.17 -1.83
N LEU A 46 5.37 1.77 -1.02
CA LEU A 46 5.63 2.99 -0.28
C LEU A 46 5.71 2.60 1.21
N PRO A 47 6.92 2.31 1.71
CA PRO A 47 7.11 1.79 3.06
C PRO A 47 6.71 2.80 4.13
N ILE A 48 6.34 2.29 5.31
CA ILE A 48 6.14 3.10 6.49
C ILE A 48 7.51 3.31 7.13
N ASN A 49 7.96 4.57 7.23
CA ASN A 49 9.22 4.90 7.87
C ASN A 49 8.97 5.22 9.35
N GLY A 50 9.70 4.56 10.25
CA GLY A 50 9.66 4.88 11.68
C GLY A 50 10.22 6.29 11.97
N PRO A 51 9.79 6.95 13.07
CA PRO A 51 10.18 8.34 13.41
C PRO A 51 11.67 8.52 13.71
N ASN A 52 12.46 7.44 13.83
CA ASN A 52 13.87 7.47 14.22
C ASN A 52 14.85 6.99 13.15
N ASP A 53 14.40 6.76 11.90
CA ASP A 53 15.31 6.35 10.84
C ASP A 53 16.08 7.54 10.26
N ASN A 54 16.98 8.13 11.10
CA ASN A 54 18.02 9.06 10.64
C ASN A 54 19.17 8.35 9.91
N SER A 55 19.05 7.05 9.65
CA SER A 55 20.03 6.31 8.87
C SER A 55 19.85 6.66 7.40
N SER A 56 20.75 7.47 6.88
CA SER A 56 20.93 7.75 5.45
C SER A 56 21.29 6.48 4.64
N GLU A 57 21.42 5.35 5.29
CA GLU A 57 21.63 4.05 4.68
C GLU A 57 20.28 3.35 4.56
N SER A 58 19.72 3.52 3.37
CA SER A 58 18.67 2.69 2.75
C SER A 58 17.77 1.92 3.74
N SER A 59 16.66 2.56 4.14
CA SER A 59 15.49 1.87 4.69
C SER A 59 15.04 0.66 3.83
N LEU A 60 15.50 0.58 2.60
CA LEU A 60 15.31 -0.55 1.69
C LEU A 60 15.82 -1.87 2.27
N SER A 61 16.93 -1.87 3.02
CA SER A 61 17.50 -3.09 3.60
C SER A 61 16.76 -3.59 4.85
N LYS A 62 15.96 -2.75 5.51
CA LYS A 62 15.14 -3.14 6.68
C LYS A 62 13.70 -3.52 6.32
N ILE A 63 13.23 -3.09 5.16
CA ILE A 63 11.84 -3.25 4.72
C ILE A 63 11.57 -4.66 4.21
N VAL A 64 12.62 -5.32 3.74
CA VAL A 64 12.51 -6.69 3.27
C VAL A 64 13.18 -7.58 4.28
N VAL A 65 12.41 -8.49 4.82
CA VAL A 65 12.90 -9.57 5.69
C VAL A 65 14.20 -10.10 5.10
N PRO A 66 15.32 -10.15 5.87
CA PRO A 66 16.64 -10.51 5.38
C PRO A 66 16.75 -11.87 4.67
N GLU A 67 15.70 -12.66 4.72
CA GLU A 67 15.62 -14.01 4.14
C GLU A 67 15.11 -14.04 2.70
N SER A 68 14.67 -12.92 2.10
CA SER A 68 14.18 -12.96 0.72
C SER A 68 15.28 -12.60 -0.27
N ILE A 69 16.12 -13.56 -0.60
CA ILE A 69 16.91 -13.59 -1.87
C ILE A 69 16.03 -13.13 -3.07
N GLU A 70 14.73 -13.35 -2.96
CA GLU A 70 13.73 -12.96 -3.95
C GLU A 70 13.56 -11.45 -4.12
N TYR A 71 13.91 -10.59 -3.15
CA TYR A 71 13.72 -9.14 -3.29
C TYR A 71 14.68 -8.52 -4.31
N GLU A 72 15.99 -8.78 -4.19
CA GLU A 72 16.98 -8.28 -5.14
C GLU A 72 16.71 -8.83 -6.54
N GLU A 73 16.32 -10.10 -6.64
CA GLU A 73 15.96 -10.71 -7.91
C GLU A 73 14.72 -10.04 -8.52
N ASN A 74 13.71 -9.74 -7.71
CA ASN A 74 12.50 -9.06 -8.17
C ASN A 74 12.76 -7.59 -8.52
N MET A 75 13.64 -6.88 -7.80
CA MET A 75 14.09 -5.55 -8.19
C MET A 75 14.78 -5.58 -9.56
N ASN A 76 15.72 -6.51 -9.76
CA ASN A 76 16.45 -6.65 -11.01
C ASN A 76 15.54 -7.02 -12.19
N ARG A 77 14.45 -7.73 -11.92
CA ARG A 77 13.41 -8.09 -12.91
C ARG A 77 12.37 -6.97 -13.11
N GLY A 78 12.46 -5.87 -12.37
CA GLY A 78 11.46 -4.80 -12.38
C GLY A 78 10.08 -5.27 -11.90
N ASN A 79 10.03 -6.23 -10.97
CA ASN A 79 8.78 -6.70 -10.36
C ASN A 79 8.42 -5.89 -9.11
N ILE A 80 9.34 -5.10 -8.56
CA ILE A 80 9.08 -4.20 -7.45
C ILE A 80 9.64 -2.81 -7.72
N LEU A 81 8.83 -1.79 -7.42
CA LEU A 81 9.23 -0.39 -7.37
C LEU A 81 9.02 0.11 -5.93
N THR A 82 10.01 0.79 -5.40
CA THR A 82 9.93 1.36 -4.05
C THR A 82 10.17 2.86 -4.11
N PHE A 83 9.33 3.63 -3.39
CA PHE A 83 9.39 5.09 -3.35
C PHE A 83 9.62 5.58 -1.91
N ASP A 84 10.34 6.69 -1.75
CA ASP A 84 10.54 7.31 -0.44
C ASP A 84 9.26 7.97 0.08
N THR A 85 8.66 7.34 1.08
CA THR A 85 7.42 7.78 1.71
C THR A 85 7.54 9.15 2.38
N ARG A 86 8.72 9.53 2.88
CA ARG A 86 8.93 10.81 3.59
C ARG A 86 8.68 12.01 2.69
N THR A 87 9.07 11.92 1.44
CA THR A 87 8.81 12.97 0.46
C THR A 87 7.31 13.20 0.30
N PHE A 88 6.54 12.13 0.09
CA PHE A 88 5.09 12.18 -0.06
C PHE A 88 4.38 12.63 1.23
N TYR A 89 4.86 12.18 2.39
CA TYR A 89 4.35 12.61 3.69
C TYR A 89 4.42 14.13 3.87
N ASN A 90 5.56 14.75 3.56
CA ASN A 90 5.74 16.19 3.69
C ASN A 90 4.83 16.98 2.73
N PHE A 91 4.64 16.50 1.51
CA PHE A 91 3.72 17.11 0.56
C PHE A 91 2.25 16.96 1.01
N ALA A 92 1.88 15.81 1.53
CA ALA A 92 0.54 15.58 2.08
C ALA A 92 0.24 16.54 3.25
N LEU A 93 1.21 16.74 4.17
CA LEU A 93 1.09 17.73 5.26
C LEU A 93 0.89 19.16 4.75
N ALA A 94 1.50 19.50 3.63
CA ALA A 94 1.33 20.81 2.99
C ALA A 94 0.03 20.92 2.18
N GLY A 95 -0.77 19.85 2.09
CA GLY A 95 -1.98 19.77 1.24
C GLY A 95 -1.67 19.74 -0.26
N ASP A 96 -0.43 19.46 -0.64
CA ASP A 96 0.01 19.38 -2.03
C ASP A 96 0.04 17.93 -2.53
N LEU A 97 -0.97 17.53 -3.31
CA LEU A 97 -1.07 16.19 -3.88
C LEU A 97 -0.51 16.09 -5.33
N ARG A 98 0.14 17.13 -5.87
CA ARG A 98 0.75 17.07 -7.22
C ARG A 98 1.81 15.97 -7.33
N PRO A 99 2.70 15.72 -6.33
CA PRO A 99 3.64 14.61 -6.40
C PRO A 99 2.97 13.23 -6.45
N PHE A 100 1.76 13.10 -5.92
CA PHE A 100 0.98 11.87 -6.02
C PHE A 100 0.46 11.65 -7.45
N GLU A 101 0.13 12.71 -8.19
CA GLU A 101 -0.20 12.59 -9.61
C GLU A 101 1.03 12.16 -10.44
N GLU A 102 2.23 12.66 -10.11
CA GLU A 102 3.48 12.20 -10.72
C GLU A 102 3.75 10.71 -10.39
N LEU A 103 3.56 10.31 -9.14
CA LEU A 103 3.64 8.90 -8.73
C LEU A 103 2.68 8.01 -9.52
N LYS A 104 1.43 8.47 -9.72
CA LYS A 104 0.45 7.74 -10.52
C LYS A 104 0.95 7.50 -11.95
N VAL A 105 1.54 8.53 -12.58
CA VAL A 105 2.11 8.40 -13.93
C VAL A 105 3.22 7.36 -13.95
N LEU A 106 4.16 7.38 -12.99
CA LEU A 106 5.24 6.40 -12.89
C LEU A 106 4.71 4.97 -12.71
N ILE A 107 3.66 4.80 -11.90
CA ILE A 107 3.01 3.50 -11.74
C ILE A 107 2.36 3.04 -13.05
N GLU A 108 1.64 3.92 -13.75
CA GLU A 108 1.01 3.61 -15.04
C GLU A 108 2.03 3.24 -16.11
N GLU A 109 3.18 3.93 -16.16
CA GLU A 109 4.30 3.62 -17.06
C GLU A 109 4.87 2.22 -16.77
N ALA A 110 5.11 1.90 -15.49
CA ALA A 110 5.61 0.58 -15.10
C ALA A 110 4.61 -0.55 -15.43
N ILE A 111 3.32 -0.31 -15.30
CA ILE A 111 2.27 -1.26 -15.71
C ILE A 111 2.34 -1.49 -17.22
N GLU A 112 2.46 -0.43 -18.01
CA GLU A 112 2.50 -0.57 -19.48
C GLU A 112 3.78 -1.27 -19.95
N GLU A 113 4.92 -0.99 -19.33
CA GLU A 113 6.17 -1.74 -19.59
C GLU A 113 5.99 -3.25 -19.35
N LYS A 114 5.34 -3.63 -18.24
CA LYS A 114 5.01 -5.03 -17.94
C LYS A 114 4.04 -5.63 -18.95
N ARG A 115 3.01 -4.87 -19.36
CA ARG A 115 2.05 -5.32 -20.38
C ARG A 115 2.72 -5.60 -21.71
N ILE A 116 3.63 -4.73 -22.14
CA ILE A 116 4.42 -4.93 -23.37
C ILE A 116 5.26 -6.21 -23.27
N ALA A 117 5.95 -6.43 -22.14
CA ALA A 117 6.74 -7.63 -21.90
C ALA A 117 5.87 -8.91 -21.88
N TYR A 118 4.64 -8.83 -21.41
CA TYR A 118 3.72 -9.98 -21.34
C TYR A 118 3.09 -10.31 -22.70
N ARG A 119 2.75 -9.31 -23.52
CA ARG A 119 2.21 -9.53 -24.88
C ARG A 119 3.14 -10.35 -25.77
N GLY A 120 4.45 -10.21 -25.58
CA GLY A 120 5.46 -11.01 -26.30
C GLY A 120 5.47 -12.50 -25.90
N ASN A 121 4.79 -12.91 -24.82
CA ASN A 121 4.87 -14.23 -24.23
C ASN A 121 3.50 -14.92 -24.02
N ASP A 122 2.41 -14.43 -24.63
CA ASP A 122 1.04 -14.91 -24.45
C ASP A 122 0.59 -14.98 -22.96
N ARG A 123 1.12 -14.07 -22.12
CA ARG A 123 0.75 -13.99 -20.71
C ARG A 123 -0.48 -13.11 -20.51
N GLU A 124 -1.20 -13.41 -19.43
CA GLU A 124 -2.32 -12.57 -19.00
C GLU A 124 -1.84 -11.16 -18.60
N GLU A 125 -2.80 -10.21 -18.56
CA GLU A 125 -2.57 -8.86 -18.03
C GLU A 125 -1.88 -8.90 -16.65
N PRO A 126 -0.87 -8.03 -16.41
CA PRO A 126 -0.17 -8.02 -15.14
C PRO A 126 -1.11 -7.67 -13.98
N VAL A 127 -1.00 -8.42 -12.90
CA VAL A 127 -1.62 -8.05 -11.61
C VAL A 127 -0.66 -7.13 -10.88
N VAL A 128 -1.20 -6.06 -10.33
CA VAL A 128 -0.43 -5.02 -9.63
C VAL A 128 -0.90 -4.91 -8.19
N VAL A 129 0.03 -4.86 -7.26
CA VAL A 129 -0.23 -4.64 -5.84
C VAL A 129 0.49 -3.38 -5.39
N VAL A 130 -0.24 -2.40 -4.92
CA VAL A 130 0.28 -1.17 -4.33
C VAL A 130 0.13 -1.26 -2.81
N VAL A 131 1.23 -1.10 -2.08
CA VAL A 131 1.21 -0.98 -0.61
C VAL A 131 1.55 0.46 -0.25
N ALA A 132 0.54 1.21 0.23
CA ALA A 132 0.56 2.67 0.35
C ALA A 132 0.78 3.11 1.82
N GLY A 133 2.03 3.26 2.26
CA GLY A 133 2.37 3.58 3.66
C GLY A 133 2.18 5.04 4.08
N VAL A 134 1.98 6.00 3.15
CA VAL A 134 1.88 7.44 3.50
C VAL A 134 0.72 7.72 4.43
N ALA A 135 -0.46 7.18 4.14
CA ALA A 135 -1.65 7.36 4.98
C ALA A 135 -1.48 6.74 6.37
N ALA A 136 -0.77 5.60 6.48
CA ALA A 136 -0.41 5.00 7.75
C ALA A 136 0.46 5.93 8.61
N GLU A 137 1.46 6.56 8.00
CA GLU A 137 2.34 7.50 8.69
C GLU A 137 1.59 8.76 9.16
N LEU A 138 0.67 9.28 8.34
CA LEU A 138 -0.20 10.39 8.72
C LEU A 138 -1.11 10.00 9.90
N ASN A 139 -1.73 8.83 9.85
CA ASN A 139 -2.55 8.29 10.95
C ASN A 139 -1.73 8.10 12.23
N ARG A 140 -0.51 7.53 12.14
CA ARG A 140 0.40 7.36 13.28
C ARG A 140 0.70 8.69 13.98
N ASN A 141 0.83 9.76 13.23
CA ASN A 141 1.10 11.11 13.73
C ASN A 141 -0.16 11.94 14.01
N GLU A 142 -1.35 11.31 14.02
CA GLU A 142 -2.65 11.94 14.30
C GLU A 142 -2.99 13.07 13.30
N LYS A 143 -2.49 12.96 12.06
CA LYS A 143 -2.78 13.85 10.93
C LYS A 143 -3.95 13.28 10.13
N PHE A 144 -5.12 13.20 10.79
CA PHE A 144 -6.26 12.46 10.25
C PHE A 144 -6.90 13.14 9.03
N ASP A 145 -6.95 14.47 8.99
CA ASP A 145 -7.52 15.19 7.85
C ASP A 145 -6.66 15.02 6.60
N GLU A 146 -5.33 15.08 6.77
CA GLU A 146 -4.37 14.84 5.70
C GLU A 146 -4.41 13.35 5.26
N CYS A 147 -4.55 12.43 6.22
CA CYS A 147 -4.76 11.01 5.94
C CYS A 147 -5.99 10.80 5.06
N ILE A 148 -7.14 11.39 5.43
CA ILE A 148 -8.38 11.31 4.65
C ILE A 148 -8.17 11.87 3.23
N ASN A 149 -7.41 12.94 3.06
CA ASN A 149 -7.14 13.53 1.74
C ASN A 149 -6.31 12.59 0.86
N VAL A 150 -5.29 11.92 1.44
CA VAL A 150 -4.49 10.92 0.75
C VAL A 150 -5.34 9.69 0.39
N GLU A 151 -6.20 9.22 1.30
CA GLU A 151 -7.09 8.08 1.04
C GLU A 151 -8.14 8.39 -0.05
N LYS A 152 -8.69 9.61 -0.08
CA LYS A 152 -9.55 10.05 -1.18
C LYS A 152 -8.83 10.05 -2.52
N TRP A 153 -7.57 10.43 -2.52
CA TRP A 153 -6.74 10.39 -3.72
C TRP A 153 -6.52 8.94 -4.19
N TRP A 154 -6.21 8.01 -3.27
CA TRP A 154 -6.08 6.58 -3.59
C TRP A 154 -7.39 5.99 -4.11
N GLN A 155 -8.52 6.27 -3.46
CA GLN A 155 -9.84 5.83 -3.91
C GLN A 155 -10.15 6.29 -5.34
N LYS A 156 -9.93 7.57 -5.63
CA LYS A 156 -10.11 8.14 -6.96
C LYS A 156 -9.19 7.46 -7.98
N THR A 157 -7.90 7.37 -7.68
CA THR A 157 -6.88 6.79 -8.56
C THR A 157 -7.17 5.32 -8.85
N HIS A 158 -7.51 4.53 -7.83
CA HIS A 158 -7.91 3.14 -7.99
C HIS A 158 -9.14 2.99 -8.89
N SER A 159 -10.17 3.82 -8.69
CA SER A 159 -11.36 3.82 -9.54
C SER A 159 -11.04 4.14 -11.00
N GLU A 160 -10.13 5.09 -11.26
CA GLU A 160 -9.68 5.41 -12.61
C GLU A 160 -8.91 4.24 -13.26
N TRP A 161 -8.08 3.54 -12.49
CA TRP A 161 -7.36 2.36 -12.97
C TRP A 161 -8.31 1.21 -13.33
N LEU A 162 -9.34 0.96 -12.51
CA LEU A 162 -10.37 -0.02 -12.83
C LEU A 162 -11.12 0.32 -14.13
N GLN A 163 -11.45 1.62 -14.33
CA GLN A 163 -12.10 2.08 -15.58
C GLN A 163 -11.21 1.88 -16.82
N LYS A 164 -9.88 1.95 -16.64
CA LYS A 164 -8.89 1.64 -17.69
C LYS A 164 -8.68 0.12 -17.88
N GLY A 165 -9.35 -0.73 -17.10
CA GLY A 165 -9.21 -2.20 -17.14
C GLY A 165 -7.92 -2.73 -16.52
N LEU A 166 -7.24 -1.93 -15.66
CA LEU A 166 -6.02 -2.36 -14.98
C LEU A 166 -6.38 -3.26 -13.78
N LYS A 167 -5.62 -4.33 -13.57
CA LYS A 167 -5.79 -5.27 -12.45
C LYS A 167 -4.96 -4.81 -11.24
N VAL A 168 -5.41 -3.76 -10.54
CA VAL A 168 -4.70 -3.16 -9.41
C VAL A 168 -5.43 -3.42 -8.10
N THR A 169 -4.69 -3.84 -7.07
CA THR A 169 -5.13 -3.86 -5.67
C THR A 169 -4.30 -2.83 -4.91
N VAL A 170 -4.94 -1.90 -4.19
CA VAL A 170 -4.28 -0.92 -3.32
C VAL A 170 -4.52 -1.34 -1.88
N ILE A 171 -3.47 -1.41 -1.08
CA ILE A 171 -3.48 -1.77 0.34
C ILE A 171 -2.99 -0.57 1.13
N CYS A 172 -3.85 -0.04 2.00
CA CYS A 172 -3.54 1.06 2.91
C CYS A 172 -3.48 0.53 4.35
N PRO A 173 -2.26 0.34 4.92
CA PRO A 173 -2.12 -0.12 6.30
C PRO A 173 -2.45 1.00 7.30
N HIS A 174 -3.07 0.64 8.44
CA HIS A 174 -3.41 1.57 9.53
C HIS A 174 -3.30 0.90 10.89
N LEU A 175 -2.87 1.66 11.92
CA LEU A 175 -2.81 1.20 13.31
C LEU A 175 -4.17 1.26 13.99
N ILE A 176 -4.67 0.11 14.43
CA ILE A 176 -5.91 0.01 15.21
C ILE A 176 -5.85 0.85 16.50
N PRO A 177 -4.80 0.76 17.35
CA PRO A 177 -4.78 1.48 18.62
C PRO A 177 -5.01 2.99 18.51
N LYS A 178 -4.62 3.59 17.40
CA LYS A 178 -4.88 5.01 17.14
C LYS A 178 -6.33 5.26 16.75
N LEU A 179 -6.89 4.41 15.89
CA LEU A 179 -8.25 4.57 15.37
C LEU A 179 -9.35 4.09 16.33
N ASP A 180 -9.04 3.22 17.30
CA ASP A 180 -10.01 2.73 18.30
C ASP A 180 -10.16 3.66 19.51
N ASN A 181 -9.40 4.76 19.58
CA ASN A 181 -9.66 5.81 20.56
C ASN A 181 -11.02 6.45 20.27
N THR A 182 -11.88 6.54 21.30
CA THR A 182 -13.24 7.09 21.18
C THR A 182 -13.26 8.51 20.63
N GLU A 183 -12.23 9.31 20.91
CA GLU A 183 -12.05 10.64 20.37
C GLU A 183 -11.91 10.66 18.84
N PHE A 184 -11.30 9.60 18.27
CA PHE A 184 -10.99 9.51 16.84
C PHE A 184 -11.91 8.56 16.06
N MET A 185 -12.97 8.06 16.69
CA MET A 185 -13.88 7.11 16.06
C MET A 185 -14.51 7.63 14.76
N HIS A 186 -14.80 8.93 14.68
CA HIS A 186 -15.34 9.55 13.48
C HIS A 186 -14.32 9.54 12.32
N TYR A 187 -13.02 9.67 12.60
CA TYR A 187 -11.97 9.53 11.59
C TYR A 187 -11.86 8.08 11.10
N LYS A 188 -11.95 7.09 12.01
CA LYS A 188 -11.98 5.68 11.63
C LYS A 188 -13.12 5.40 10.65
N GLN A 189 -14.32 5.90 10.93
CA GLN A 189 -15.48 5.75 10.06
C GLN A 189 -15.26 6.42 8.70
N ALA A 190 -14.74 7.66 8.71
CA ALA A 190 -14.44 8.40 7.47
C ALA A 190 -13.42 7.67 6.61
N ILE A 191 -12.29 7.23 7.19
CA ILE A 191 -11.24 6.51 6.48
C ILE A 191 -11.78 5.17 5.94
N SER A 192 -12.45 4.37 6.80
CA SER A 192 -13.00 3.07 6.39
C SER A 192 -13.99 3.18 5.22
N SER A 193 -14.78 4.27 5.16
CA SER A 193 -15.75 4.48 4.09
C SER A 193 -15.13 4.76 2.72
N LEU A 194 -13.82 5.03 2.66
CA LEU A 194 -13.07 5.26 1.43
C LEU A 194 -12.52 3.97 0.81
N HIS A 195 -12.70 2.83 1.47
CA HIS A 195 -12.16 1.54 1.07
C HIS A 195 -13.27 0.55 0.71
N ASP A 196 -13.00 -0.31 -0.26
CA ASP A 196 -13.92 -1.40 -0.68
C ASP A 196 -14.01 -2.48 0.39
N ILE A 197 -12.91 -2.69 1.12
CA ILE A 197 -12.80 -3.72 2.16
C ILE A 197 -11.95 -3.22 3.33
N VAL A 198 -12.31 -3.63 4.52
CA VAL A 198 -11.51 -3.47 5.74
C VAL A 198 -11.11 -4.85 6.24
N ALA A 199 -9.81 -5.14 6.24
CA ALA A 199 -9.24 -6.39 6.71
C ALA A 199 -8.39 -6.16 7.96
N GLU A 200 -8.39 -7.10 8.89
CA GLU A 200 -7.46 -7.09 10.03
C GLU A 200 -6.30 -8.05 9.76
N SER A 201 -5.07 -7.61 10.04
CA SER A 201 -3.93 -8.51 10.02
C SER A 201 -4.08 -9.54 11.15
N ALA A 202 -3.84 -10.82 10.84
CA ALA A 202 -3.76 -11.84 11.87
C ALA A 202 -2.61 -11.49 12.81
N SER A 203 -2.90 -11.17 14.07
CA SER A 203 -1.86 -11.09 15.09
C SER A 203 -1.31 -12.50 15.29
N GLU A 204 -0.07 -12.73 14.91
CA GLU A 204 0.65 -13.91 15.35
C GLU A 204 0.70 -13.89 16.90
N ARG A 205 0.11 -14.93 17.52
CA ARG A 205 0.16 -15.14 18.99
C ARG A 205 1.44 -15.85 19.35
#